data_60cb8e1e6d9ed4465147a26f20679ddf
#
_entry.id   60cb8e1e6d9ed4465147a26f20679ddf
#
_cell.length_a   1.000
_cell.length_b   1.000
_cell.length_c   1.000
_cell.angle_alpha   90.00
_cell.angle_beta   90.00
_cell.angle_gamma   90.00
#
_symmetry.space_group_name_H-M   'P 1'
#
loop_
_entity.id
_entity.type
_entity.pdbx_description
1 polymer ?
#
loop_
_entity_poly.entity_id
_entity_poly.type
_entity_poly.pdbx_seq_one_letter_code
_entity_poly.pdbx_strand_id
1 'polypeptide(L)'
;MMKNLISRRSIAARNLLLIASTSLLSLSVSAANLTRDNGAAVGDNQNSQTAGANGPVLLQDVQLIQKLQRFDRERIPERVVHARGTGAHGTFTVTDNLSDLTKAKVFAAGEATPVFVRFSAVVHGNHSPETLRDPRGFATKFYTAEGNWDLVGNNFPTFFIRDAIKFPDMVHAFKPDPRTNLDDDSRRFDFFSHVPESTRTLTELYSDSGTPASYREMDGNGVHAYKLINAKGEVHYVKFHWKSLQGIKNLDPKQVVEVQGRDYSHMTNDLVTHINKGDFPKWDLYVQVLKPEELAKFDFDPLDATKIWPDVPQRKVGQMVLNRNPANVFQETEQVAMAPANLVPGIEPSEDRLLQGRVF
;
A
#
# COMPACT_ATOMS: atom_id res chain seq x y z
N MET A 1 -1.29 -7.19 -75.72
CA MET A 1 -0.69 -7.65 -74.47
C MET A 1 -0.06 -6.50 -73.65
N MET A 2 -0.62 -5.28 -73.69
CA MET A 2 0.00 -4.08 -73.06
C MET A 2 -1.01 -3.25 -72.19
N LYS A 3 -2.21 -3.74 -71.91
CA LYS A 3 -3.23 -3.01 -71.11
C LYS A 3 -3.35 -3.47 -69.64
N ASN A 4 -2.69 -4.55 -69.23
CA ASN A 4 -2.82 -5.11 -67.88
C ASN A 4 -1.67 -4.76 -66.91
N LEU A 5 -0.64 -4.02 -67.34
CA LEU A 5 0.47 -3.63 -66.45
C LEU A 5 0.27 -2.28 -65.71
N ILE A 6 -0.64 -1.43 -66.22
CA ILE A 6 -0.84 -0.09 -65.64
C ILE A 6 -1.77 -0.15 -64.41
N SER A 7 -2.68 -1.15 -64.34
CA SER A 7 -3.64 -1.31 -63.23
C SER A 7 -3.00 -1.79 -61.90
N ARG A 8 -1.89 -2.56 -61.99
CA ARG A 8 -1.25 -3.11 -60.77
C ARG A 8 -0.29 -2.14 -60.07
N ARG A 9 0.26 -1.16 -60.77
CA ARG A 9 1.13 -0.13 -60.16
C ARG A 9 0.37 0.94 -59.42
N SER A 10 -0.87 1.26 -59.79
CA SER A 10 -1.68 2.27 -59.14
C SER A 10 -2.28 1.79 -57.81
N ILE A 11 -2.54 0.48 -57.66
CA ILE A 11 -3.07 -0.11 -56.42
C ILE A 11 -1.97 -0.23 -55.36
N ALA A 12 -0.76 -0.60 -55.76
CA ALA A 12 0.38 -0.67 -54.85
C ALA A 12 0.79 0.71 -54.31
N ALA A 13 0.77 1.75 -55.13
CA ALA A 13 1.06 3.12 -54.70
C ALA A 13 0.00 3.69 -53.78
N ARG A 14 -1.28 3.34 -53.99
CA ARG A 14 -2.40 3.78 -53.13
C ARG A 14 -2.38 3.09 -51.76
N ASN A 15 -1.98 1.84 -51.69
CA ASN A 15 -1.86 1.10 -50.42
C ASN A 15 -0.61 1.51 -49.61
N LEU A 16 0.50 1.92 -50.28
CA LEU A 16 1.65 2.48 -49.57
C LEU A 16 1.37 3.88 -48.98
N LEU A 17 0.56 4.72 -49.69
CA LEU A 17 0.17 6.02 -49.13
C LEU A 17 -0.81 5.89 -47.97
N LEU A 18 -1.69 4.89 -47.95
CA LEU A 18 -2.59 4.65 -46.79
C LEU A 18 -1.84 4.09 -45.57
N ILE A 19 -0.81 3.29 -45.76
CA ILE A 19 0.02 2.76 -44.63
C ILE A 19 0.93 3.85 -44.07
N ALA A 20 1.42 4.77 -44.91
CA ALA A 20 2.23 5.91 -44.45
C ALA A 20 1.41 6.98 -43.74
N SER A 21 0.12 7.14 -44.05
CA SER A 21 -0.75 8.10 -43.35
C SER A 21 -1.32 7.59 -42.01
N THR A 22 -1.41 6.28 -41.80
CA THR A 22 -1.83 5.69 -40.50
C THR A 22 -0.68 5.59 -39.49
N SER A 23 0.59 5.60 -39.93
CA SER A 23 1.73 5.59 -39.01
C SER A 23 2.19 6.98 -38.54
N LEU A 24 1.63 8.06 -39.08
CA LEU A 24 1.92 9.45 -38.66
C LEU A 24 0.91 10.03 -37.66
N LEU A 25 -0.11 9.27 -37.28
CA LEU A 25 -1.16 9.73 -36.35
C LEU A 25 -1.00 9.23 -34.90
N SER A 26 0.10 8.55 -34.56
CA SER A 26 0.27 7.93 -33.24
C SER A 26 1.42 8.47 -32.39
N LEU A 27 1.98 9.64 -32.68
CA LEU A 27 3.05 10.24 -31.90
C LEU A 27 2.88 11.73 -31.62
N SER A 28 1.67 12.15 -31.28
CA SER A 28 1.51 13.35 -30.46
C SER A 28 1.27 12.93 -28.99
N VAL A 29 2.26 12.34 -28.35
CA VAL A 29 2.42 12.53 -26.91
C VAL A 29 2.70 14.02 -26.80
N SER A 30 1.66 14.80 -26.52
CA SER A 30 1.80 16.18 -26.09
C SER A 30 2.65 16.13 -24.83
N ALA A 31 3.95 16.34 -24.96
CA ALA A 31 4.80 16.64 -23.82
C ALA A 31 4.12 17.83 -23.14
N ALA A 32 3.57 17.61 -21.94
CA ALA A 32 2.96 18.68 -21.18
C ALA A 32 3.99 19.80 -21.08
N ASN A 33 3.69 20.98 -21.65
CA ASN A 33 4.60 22.11 -21.60
C ASN A 33 4.88 22.43 -20.14
N LEU A 34 6.16 22.44 -19.77
CA LEU A 34 6.58 22.85 -18.44
C LEU A 34 6.11 24.29 -18.20
N THR A 35 5.45 24.54 -17.08
CA THR A 35 4.94 25.85 -16.70
C THR A 35 5.52 26.33 -15.38
N ARG A 36 5.60 27.63 -15.25
CA ARG A 36 5.83 28.34 -13.98
C ARG A 36 4.59 28.24 -13.09
N ASP A 37 4.70 28.65 -11.81
CA ASP A 37 3.60 28.61 -10.84
C ASP A 37 2.37 29.44 -11.27
N ASN A 38 2.58 30.48 -12.07
CA ASN A 38 1.52 31.30 -12.63
C ASN A 38 0.90 30.75 -13.94
N GLY A 39 1.29 29.54 -14.35
CA GLY A 39 0.81 28.91 -15.59
C GLY A 39 1.53 29.36 -16.86
N ALA A 40 2.45 30.33 -16.83
CA ALA A 40 3.21 30.73 -18.01
C ALA A 40 4.19 29.64 -18.44
N ALA A 41 4.32 29.42 -19.75
CA ALA A 41 5.26 28.45 -20.29
C ALA A 41 6.72 28.80 -19.90
N VAL A 42 7.48 27.76 -19.56
CA VAL A 42 8.91 27.87 -19.34
C VAL A 42 9.61 27.84 -20.70
N GLY A 43 10.43 28.84 -21.00
CA GLY A 43 11.23 28.88 -22.21
C GLY A 43 12.44 27.96 -22.09
N ASP A 44 13.55 28.47 -21.58
CA ASP A 44 14.76 27.68 -21.31
C ASP A 44 14.73 27.12 -19.88
N ASN A 45 14.83 25.78 -19.75
CA ASN A 45 14.90 25.09 -18.46
C ASN A 45 16.32 24.52 -18.20
N GLN A 46 17.28 24.79 -19.09
CA GLN A 46 18.64 24.26 -18.99
C GLN A 46 19.66 25.32 -18.59
N ASN A 47 19.38 26.60 -18.89
CA ASN A 47 20.29 27.69 -18.62
C ASN A 47 19.60 28.79 -17.82
N SER A 48 20.30 29.34 -16.81
CA SER A 48 19.86 30.54 -16.09
C SER A 48 20.02 31.79 -16.93
N GLN A 49 19.17 32.78 -16.69
CA GLN A 49 19.31 34.08 -17.31
C GLN A 49 20.49 34.86 -16.67
N THR A 50 21.40 35.37 -17.48
CA THR A 50 22.61 36.08 -17.02
C THR A 50 22.74 37.46 -17.64
N ALA A 51 23.48 38.34 -17.00
CA ALA A 51 23.83 39.67 -17.52
C ALA A 51 24.99 39.55 -18.54
N GLY A 52 24.68 39.05 -19.77
CA GLY A 52 25.67 38.71 -20.78
C GLY A 52 26.24 37.29 -20.62
N ALA A 53 27.01 36.81 -21.55
CA ALA A 53 27.47 35.42 -21.68
C ALA A 53 28.21 34.88 -20.43
N ASN A 54 28.98 35.74 -19.75
CA ASN A 54 29.77 35.37 -18.57
C ASN A 54 29.42 36.23 -17.34
N GLY A 55 28.26 36.90 -17.37
CA GLY A 55 27.77 37.74 -16.29
C GLY A 55 27.09 37.00 -15.15
N PRO A 56 26.77 37.67 -14.06
CA PRO A 56 26.04 37.08 -12.95
C PRO A 56 24.62 36.71 -13.35
N VAL A 57 24.06 35.73 -12.65
CA VAL A 57 22.67 35.33 -12.78
C VAL A 57 21.74 36.45 -12.40
N LEU A 58 20.69 36.70 -13.17
CA LEU A 58 19.72 37.73 -12.92
C LEU A 58 18.76 37.37 -11.80
N LEU A 59 18.50 38.28 -10.87
CA LEU A 59 17.51 38.08 -9.80
C LEU A 59 16.08 37.90 -10.35
N GLN A 60 15.80 38.39 -11.57
CA GLN A 60 14.53 38.25 -12.25
C GLN A 60 14.32 36.89 -12.93
N ASP A 61 15.29 35.96 -12.83
CA ASP A 61 15.09 34.59 -13.35
C ASP A 61 14.16 33.79 -12.44
N VAL A 62 12.86 34.04 -12.63
CA VAL A 62 11.80 33.40 -11.85
C VAL A 62 11.83 31.87 -12.01
N GLN A 63 12.21 31.37 -13.21
CA GLN A 63 12.31 29.92 -13.43
C GLN A 63 13.39 29.27 -12.56
N LEU A 64 14.56 29.87 -12.46
CA LEU A 64 15.63 29.40 -11.59
C LEU A 64 15.18 29.36 -10.12
N ILE A 65 14.58 30.46 -9.65
CA ILE A 65 14.12 30.56 -8.26
C ILE A 65 13.08 29.49 -7.95
N GLN A 66 12.05 29.34 -8.78
CA GLN A 66 10.99 28.34 -8.56
C GLN A 66 11.53 26.91 -8.65
N LYS A 67 12.41 26.62 -9.61
CA LYS A 67 13.04 25.31 -9.77
C LYS A 67 13.85 24.90 -8.54
N LEU A 68 14.68 25.79 -8.00
CA LEU A 68 15.45 25.53 -6.78
C LEU A 68 14.56 25.41 -5.55
N GLN A 69 13.56 26.27 -5.39
CA GLN A 69 12.63 26.19 -4.27
C GLN A 69 11.85 24.87 -4.24
N ARG A 70 11.46 24.35 -5.39
CA ARG A 70 10.80 23.02 -5.49
C ARG A 70 11.78 21.91 -5.13
N PHE A 71 13.01 21.96 -5.64
CA PHE A 71 14.05 20.99 -5.31
C PHE A 71 14.36 20.97 -3.81
N ASP A 72 14.53 22.13 -3.18
CA ASP A 72 14.83 22.22 -1.75
C ASP A 72 13.71 21.69 -0.85
N ARG A 73 12.48 21.59 -1.38
CA ARG A 73 11.27 21.14 -0.67
C ARG A 73 10.69 19.85 -1.19
N GLU A 74 11.39 19.12 -2.06
CA GLU A 74 10.85 17.90 -2.67
C GLU A 74 10.75 16.71 -1.69
N ARG A 75 11.45 16.79 -0.54
CA ARG A 75 11.41 15.75 0.48
C ARG A 75 10.51 16.15 1.63
N ILE A 76 9.74 15.15 2.11
CA ILE A 76 8.99 15.23 3.36
C ILE A 76 9.61 14.24 4.36
N PRO A 77 9.42 14.43 5.69
CA PRO A 77 9.83 13.44 6.68
C PRO A 77 9.23 12.08 6.36
N GLU A 78 10.05 11.03 6.43
CA GLU A 78 9.54 9.68 6.27
C GLU A 78 8.65 9.28 7.45
N ARG A 79 7.77 8.30 7.26
CA ARG A 79 6.95 7.73 8.33
C ARG A 79 7.84 7.16 9.42
N VAL A 80 7.41 7.32 10.68
CA VAL A 80 8.14 6.77 11.85
C VAL A 80 8.30 5.25 11.74
N VAL A 81 7.27 4.58 11.23
CA VAL A 81 7.26 3.17 10.82
C VAL A 81 6.59 3.07 9.45
N HIS A 82 6.81 2.00 8.71
CA HIS A 82 6.31 1.80 7.35
C HIS A 82 6.89 2.79 6.31
N ALA A 83 8.11 3.29 6.52
CA ALA A 83 8.75 4.24 5.62
C ALA A 83 8.97 3.63 4.23
N ARG A 84 9.60 2.46 4.15
CA ARG A 84 9.75 1.71 2.90
C ARG A 84 8.42 1.11 2.47
N GLY A 85 7.91 1.51 1.30
CA GLY A 85 6.66 0.96 0.79
C GLY A 85 6.36 1.35 -0.64
N THR A 86 5.36 0.66 -1.19
CA THR A 86 4.82 0.88 -2.54
C THR A 86 3.30 0.78 -2.50
N GLY A 87 2.62 1.22 -3.54
CA GLY A 87 1.16 1.18 -3.57
C GLY A 87 0.61 0.87 -4.95
N ALA A 88 -0.65 0.49 -4.98
CA ALA A 88 -1.41 0.28 -6.21
C ALA A 88 -2.88 0.65 -6.02
N HIS A 89 -3.50 1.10 -7.09
CA HIS A 89 -4.94 1.32 -7.18
C HIS A 89 -5.66 0.07 -7.64
N GLY A 90 -6.91 -0.05 -7.25
CA GLY A 90 -7.74 -1.16 -7.64
C GLY A 90 -9.21 -0.95 -7.32
N THR A 91 -9.93 -2.06 -7.28
CA THR A 91 -11.35 -2.09 -6.95
C THR A 91 -11.62 -3.25 -5.99
N PHE A 92 -12.41 -2.99 -4.97
CA PHE A 92 -13.00 -4.00 -4.11
C PHE A 92 -14.45 -4.21 -4.53
N THR A 93 -14.85 -5.46 -4.78
CA THR A 93 -16.22 -5.81 -5.16
C THR A 93 -16.81 -6.76 -4.15
N VAL A 94 -17.98 -6.43 -3.61
CA VAL A 94 -18.71 -7.28 -2.66
C VAL A 94 -19.32 -8.47 -3.39
N THR A 95 -19.00 -9.67 -2.91
CA THR A 95 -19.55 -10.95 -3.43
C THR A 95 -20.57 -11.57 -2.50
N ASP A 96 -20.51 -11.25 -1.21
CA ASP A 96 -21.46 -11.70 -0.18
C ASP A 96 -21.87 -10.52 0.70
N ASN A 97 -23.16 -10.23 0.68
CA ASN A 97 -23.75 -9.09 1.40
C ASN A 97 -23.61 -9.24 2.92
N LEU A 98 -23.20 -8.16 3.61
CA LEU A 98 -23.11 -8.10 5.06
C LEU A 98 -24.19 -7.24 5.71
N SER A 99 -25.35 -7.02 5.09
CA SER A 99 -26.42 -6.18 5.65
C SER A 99 -26.99 -6.73 6.97
N ASP A 100 -26.81 -8.00 7.24
CA ASP A 100 -27.09 -8.64 8.53
C ASP A 100 -26.14 -8.17 9.65
N LEU A 101 -24.91 -7.76 9.33
CA LEU A 101 -23.87 -7.35 10.26
C LEU A 101 -23.67 -5.84 10.34
N THR A 102 -23.83 -5.14 9.22
CA THR A 102 -23.52 -3.71 9.12
C THR A 102 -24.43 -2.96 8.16
N LYS A 103 -24.66 -1.69 8.45
CA LYS A 103 -25.32 -0.73 7.53
C LYS A 103 -24.34 -0.03 6.58
N ALA A 104 -23.03 -0.27 6.70
CA ALA A 104 -22.01 0.37 5.86
C ALA A 104 -22.18 -0.02 4.40
N LYS A 105 -22.33 0.98 3.51
CA LYS A 105 -22.61 0.75 2.09
C LYS A 105 -21.48 0.06 1.35
N VAL A 106 -20.25 0.21 1.81
CA VAL A 106 -19.09 -0.50 1.26
C VAL A 106 -19.27 -2.03 1.22
N PHE A 107 -20.16 -2.57 2.05
CA PHE A 107 -20.51 -3.99 2.13
C PHE A 107 -21.90 -4.33 1.56
N ALA A 108 -22.53 -3.40 0.85
CA ALA A 108 -23.80 -3.68 0.20
C ALA A 108 -23.62 -4.64 -1.00
N ALA A 109 -24.66 -5.40 -1.32
CA ALA A 109 -24.61 -6.39 -2.39
C ALA A 109 -24.22 -5.77 -3.74
N GLY A 110 -23.18 -6.31 -4.36
CA GLY A 110 -22.70 -5.87 -5.68
C GLY A 110 -21.98 -4.52 -5.69
N GLU A 111 -21.74 -3.90 -4.53
CA GLU A 111 -20.97 -2.66 -4.44
C GLU A 111 -19.54 -2.86 -4.95
N ALA A 112 -19.09 -1.92 -5.78
CA ALA A 112 -17.73 -1.88 -6.33
C ALA A 112 -17.07 -0.56 -5.90
N THR A 113 -16.18 -0.64 -4.93
CA THR A 113 -15.53 0.51 -4.31
C THR A 113 -14.11 0.67 -4.83
N PRO A 114 -13.70 1.85 -5.34
CA PRO A 114 -12.31 2.13 -5.64
C PRO A 114 -11.44 2.02 -4.37
N VAL A 115 -10.25 1.42 -4.52
CA VAL A 115 -9.31 1.27 -3.41
C VAL A 115 -7.90 1.73 -3.80
N PHE A 116 -7.15 2.15 -2.79
CA PHE A 116 -5.69 2.26 -2.86
C PHE A 116 -5.09 1.40 -1.76
N VAL A 117 -4.16 0.52 -2.12
CA VAL A 117 -3.43 -0.30 -1.15
C VAL A 117 -2.00 0.19 -1.07
N ARG A 118 -1.50 0.36 0.16
CA ARG A 118 -0.09 0.57 0.41
C ARG A 118 0.49 -0.64 1.15
N PHE A 119 1.46 -1.28 0.50
CA PHE A 119 2.32 -2.29 1.10
C PHE A 119 3.60 -1.64 1.63
N SER A 120 4.19 -2.20 2.69
CA SER A 120 5.40 -1.62 3.28
C SER A 120 6.18 -2.62 4.14
N ALA A 121 7.49 -2.42 4.28
CA ALA A 121 8.21 -2.88 5.46
C ALA A 121 7.79 -2.05 6.67
N VAL A 122 8.11 -2.48 7.90
CA VAL A 122 7.60 -1.83 9.11
C VAL A 122 8.65 -0.99 9.81
N VAL A 123 9.81 -1.57 10.12
CA VAL A 123 10.75 -0.99 11.09
C VAL A 123 11.77 -0.06 10.47
N HIS A 124 12.28 -0.41 9.29
CA HIS A 124 13.43 0.26 8.69
C HIS A 124 13.06 1.48 7.84
N GLY A 125 14.06 2.33 7.55
CA GLY A 125 13.90 3.54 6.75
C GLY A 125 13.55 3.30 5.29
N ASN A 126 13.23 4.36 4.56
CA ASN A 126 12.70 4.31 3.20
C ASN A 126 13.61 3.61 2.17
N HIS A 127 14.92 3.58 2.40
CA HIS A 127 15.89 2.95 1.50
C HIS A 127 16.37 1.56 1.95
N SER A 128 15.68 0.94 2.93
CA SER A 128 16.01 -0.41 3.40
C SER A 128 15.68 -1.47 2.35
N PRO A 129 16.40 -2.62 2.34
CA PRO A 129 16.04 -3.75 1.50
C PRO A 129 14.68 -4.35 1.87
N GLU A 130 13.90 -4.75 0.87
CA GLU A 130 12.60 -5.40 1.07
C GLU A 130 12.72 -6.88 1.50
N THR A 131 13.93 -7.43 1.50
CA THR A 131 14.25 -8.79 1.95
C THR A 131 14.44 -8.90 3.47
N LEU A 132 14.57 -7.77 4.19
CA LEU A 132 14.74 -7.80 5.64
C LEU A 132 13.58 -8.55 6.32
N ARG A 133 13.92 -9.31 7.37
CA ARG A 133 12.93 -9.97 8.22
C ARG A 133 12.17 -8.94 9.01
N ASP A 134 10.92 -8.73 8.61
CA ASP A 134 10.08 -7.65 9.13
C ASP A 134 8.60 -8.02 8.88
N PRO A 135 7.64 -7.60 9.69
CA PRO A 135 6.24 -7.62 9.27
C PRO A 135 6.06 -6.82 7.98
N ARG A 136 5.04 -7.12 7.22
CA ARG A 136 4.68 -6.32 6.04
C ARG A 136 3.37 -5.59 6.31
N GLY A 137 3.40 -4.26 6.17
CA GLY A 137 2.20 -3.47 6.19
C GLY A 137 1.30 -3.81 5.01
N PHE A 138 0.00 -3.88 5.27
CA PHE A 138 -1.06 -4.08 4.30
C PHE A 138 -2.18 -3.12 4.64
N ALA A 139 -2.13 -1.90 4.11
CA ALA A 139 -3.10 -0.86 4.39
C ALA A 139 -3.96 -0.59 3.16
N THR A 140 -5.28 -0.77 3.32
CA THR A 140 -6.27 -0.55 2.26
C THR A 140 -7.13 0.65 2.60
N LYS A 141 -7.15 1.64 1.71
CA LYS A 141 -8.07 2.77 1.73
C LYS A 141 -9.21 2.51 0.76
N PHE A 142 -10.44 2.54 1.25
CA PHE A 142 -11.65 2.45 0.46
C PHE A 142 -12.24 3.84 0.26
N TYR A 143 -12.45 4.24 -0.98
CA TYR A 143 -13.08 5.51 -1.34
C TYR A 143 -14.58 5.29 -1.51
N THR A 144 -15.32 5.28 -0.41
CA THR A 144 -16.75 4.97 -0.41
C THR A 144 -17.61 6.23 -0.64
N ALA A 145 -18.88 6.03 -0.99
CA ALA A 145 -19.84 7.14 -1.08
C ALA A 145 -20.16 7.80 0.28
N GLU A 146 -19.80 7.15 1.40
CA GLU A 146 -20.02 7.63 2.78
C GLU A 146 -18.77 8.29 3.38
N GLY A 147 -17.66 8.33 2.66
CA GLY A 147 -16.35 8.81 3.10
C GLY A 147 -15.27 7.75 2.92
N ASN A 148 -14.08 8.03 3.44
CA ASN A 148 -12.98 7.07 3.38
C ASN A 148 -13.06 6.09 4.55
N TRP A 149 -12.87 4.81 4.25
CA TRP A 149 -12.62 3.79 5.26
C TRP A 149 -11.22 3.22 5.06
N ASP A 150 -10.41 3.18 6.13
CA ASP A 150 -9.05 2.66 6.08
C ASP A 150 -8.93 1.39 6.94
N LEU A 151 -8.65 0.25 6.29
CA LEU A 151 -8.29 -0.99 6.96
C LEU A 151 -6.77 -1.10 7.00
N VAL A 152 -6.16 -0.70 8.12
CA VAL A 152 -4.70 -0.59 8.29
C VAL A 152 -4.17 -1.80 9.05
N GLY A 153 -3.60 -2.75 8.34
CA GLY A 153 -3.17 -4.04 8.89
C GLY A 153 -1.77 -4.47 8.45
N ASN A 154 -1.49 -5.74 8.68
CA ASN A 154 -0.22 -6.40 8.39
C ASN A 154 -0.43 -7.77 7.75
N ASN A 155 0.66 -8.39 7.27
CA ASN A 155 0.62 -9.78 6.84
C ASN A 155 0.41 -10.77 8.01
N PHE A 156 0.75 -10.39 9.26
CA PHE A 156 0.50 -11.21 10.44
C PHE A 156 -0.91 -10.98 10.98
N PRO A 157 -1.56 -12.01 11.55
CA PRO A 157 -2.90 -11.90 12.12
C PRO A 157 -2.92 -11.27 13.52
N THR A 158 -1.75 -11.08 14.14
CA THR A 158 -1.57 -10.52 15.48
C THR A 158 -0.53 -9.41 15.48
N PHE A 159 -0.45 -8.67 16.58
CA PHE A 159 0.56 -7.66 16.81
C PHE A 159 1.40 -7.96 18.06
N PHE A 160 2.53 -7.26 18.22
CA PHE A 160 3.49 -7.52 19.31
C PHE A 160 3.00 -7.11 20.70
N ILE A 161 2.12 -6.12 20.76
CA ILE A 161 1.65 -5.52 22.00
C ILE A 161 0.11 -5.39 21.97
N ARG A 162 -0.49 -5.41 23.17
CA ARG A 162 -1.94 -5.25 23.34
C ARG A 162 -2.37 -3.84 23.70
N ASP A 163 -1.43 -2.99 24.09
CA ASP A 163 -1.70 -1.64 24.57
C ASP A 163 -0.81 -0.62 23.84
N ALA A 164 -1.44 0.41 23.29
CA ALA A 164 -0.79 1.43 22.47
C ALA A 164 0.30 2.21 23.22
N ILE A 165 0.25 2.29 24.56
CA ILE A 165 1.27 2.97 25.36
C ILE A 165 2.66 2.35 25.19
N LYS A 166 2.74 1.06 24.85
CA LYS A 166 4.01 0.36 24.59
C LYS A 166 4.54 0.57 23.17
N PHE A 167 3.77 1.20 22.26
CA PHE A 167 4.15 1.30 20.86
C PHE A 167 5.45 2.09 20.63
N PRO A 168 5.65 3.27 21.25
CA PRO A 168 6.91 4.00 21.10
C PRO A 168 8.12 3.19 21.60
N ASP A 169 8.01 2.52 22.74
CA ASP A 169 9.11 1.73 23.31
C ASP A 169 9.46 0.53 22.44
N MET A 170 8.45 -0.17 21.91
CA MET A 170 8.63 -1.24 20.93
C MET A 170 9.35 -0.76 19.68
N VAL A 171 8.91 0.36 19.12
CA VAL A 171 9.53 0.93 17.92
C VAL A 171 10.98 1.34 18.19
N HIS A 172 11.26 1.96 19.33
CA HIS A 172 12.62 2.35 19.70
C HIS A 172 13.53 1.15 19.98
N ALA A 173 12.97 0.03 20.44
CA ALA A 173 13.73 -1.21 20.60
C ALA A 173 14.16 -1.83 19.26
N PHE A 174 13.38 -1.65 18.21
CA PHE A 174 13.70 -2.11 16.87
C PHE A 174 14.61 -1.16 16.08
N LYS A 175 14.61 0.13 16.41
CA LYS A 175 15.39 1.15 15.69
C LYS A 175 16.85 1.15 16.13
N PRO A 176 17.76 1.66 15.26
CA PRO A 176 19.16 1.83 15.63
C PRO A 176 19.35 2.57 16.96
N ASP A 177 20.40 2.22 17.70
CA ASP A 177 20.80 2.92 18.92
C ASP A 177 21.03 4.41 18.62
N PRO A 178 20.36 5.34 19.31
CA PRO A 178 20.42 6.78 19.02
C PRO A 178 21.82 7.39 19.24
N ARG A 179 22.73 6.70 19.94
CA ARG A 179 24.10 7.15 20.18
C ARG A 179 25.05 6.76 19.05
N THR A 180 24.83 5.60 18.43
CA THR A 180 25.75 5.00 17.46
C THR A 180 25.20 4.90 16.07
N ASN A 181 23.87 4.97 15.93
CA ASN A 181 23.12 4.71 14.71
C ASN A 181 23.34 3.28 14.16
N LEU A 182 23.65 2.33 15.03
CA LEU A 182 23.79 0.91 14.69
C LEU A 182 22.61 0.11 15.22
N ASP A 183 22.21 -0.92 14.48
CA ASP A 183 21.25 -1.90 14.95
C ASP A 183 21.83 -2.66 16.15
N ASP A 184 21.00 -2.89 17.17
CA ASP A 184 21.36 -3.60 18.39
C ASP A 184 20.26 -4.60 18.77
N ASP A 185 20.50 -5.87 18.45
CA ASP A 185 19.58 -6.95 18.77
C ASP A 185 19.37 -7.13 20.28
N SER A 186 20.35 -6.74 21.12
CA SER A 186 20.23 -6.84 22.59
C SER A 186 19.07 -5.95 23.08
N ARG A 187 18.94 -4.73 22.55
CA ARG A 187 17.82 -3.83 22.88
C ARG A 187 16.47 -4.41 22.48
N ARG A 188 16.42 -5.04 21.32
CA ARG A 188 15.20 -5.67 20.78
C ARG A 188 14.75 -6.82 21.67
N PHE A 189 15.63 -7.74 21.96
CA PHE A 189 15.29 -8.90 22.78
C PHE A 189 15.13 -8.57 24.28
N ASP A 190 15.79 -7.54 24.78
CA ASP A 190 15.54 -7.01 26.12
C ASP A 190 14.09 -6.56 26.27
N PHE A 191 13.61 -5.72 25.34
CA PHE A 191 12.20 -5.28 25.34
C PHE A 191 11.24 -6.48 25.34
N PHE A 192 11.40 -7.41 24.41
CA PHE A 192 10.48 -8.54 24.27
C PHE A 192 10.56 -9.54 25.43
N SER A 193 11.69 -9.64 26.12
CA SER A 193 11.82 -10.47 27.33
C SER A 193 10.90 -10.00 28.47
N HIS A 194 10.57 -8.69 28.47
CA HIS A 194 9.66 -8.06 29.43
C HIS A 194 8.21 -7.93 28.92
N VAL A 195 7.92 -8.35 27.67
CA VAL A 195 6.60 -8.22 27.02
C VAL A 195 6.14 -9.58 26.47
N PRO A 196 5.72 -10.52 27.35
CA PRO A 196 5.43 -11.91 26.98
C PRO A 196 4.25 -12.05 26.01
N GLU A 197 3.33 -11.08 25.94
CA GLU A 197 2.26 -11.06 24.95
C GLU A 197 2.76 -11.00 23.50
N SER A 198 4.02 -10.61 23.28
CA SER A 198 4.66 -10.56 21.96
C SER A 198 5.04 -11.93 21.39
N THR A 199 5.06 -12.98 22.21
CA THR A 199 5.65 -14.29 21.86
C THR A 199 5.08 -14.85 20.56
N ARG A 200 3.76 -14.78 20.38
CA ARG A 200 3.12 -15.29 19.17
C ARG A 200 3.61 -14.53 17.92
N THR A 201 3.55 -13.21 17.95
CA THR A 201 3.96 -12.38 16.79
C THR A 201 5.46 -12.51 16.52
N LEU A 202 6.29 -12.68 17.55
CA LEU A 202 7.71 -13.01 17.37
C LEU A 202 7.90 -14.36 16.68
N THR A 203 7.13 -15.37 17.06
CA THR A 203 7.18 -16.68 16.39
C THR A 203 6.81 -16.55 14.91
N GLU A 204 5.80 -15.78 14.57
CA GLU A 204 5.43 -15.46 13.19
C GLU A 204 6.56 -14.71 12.46
N LEU A 205 7.15 -13.70 13.09
CA LEU A 205 8.24 -12.90 12.52
C LEU A 205 9.47 -13.75 12.21
N TYR A 206 9.83 -14.71 13.08
CA TYR A 206 10.99 -15.59 12.89
C TYR A 206 10.67 -16.88 12.13
N SER A 207 9.41 -17.08 11.74
CA SER A 207 9.03 -18.10 10.76
C SER A 207 9.33 -17.63 9.33
N ASP A 208 8.97 -18.45 8.34
CA ASP A 208 9.11 -18.11 6.92
C ASP A 208 8.24 -16.91 6.54
N SER A 209 7.14 -16.66 7.25
CA SER A 209 6.25 -15.52 7.01
C SER A 209 6.91 -14.15 7.23
N GLY A 210 8.06 -14.10 7.91
CA GLY A 210 8.84 -12.88 8.10
C GLY A 210 9.63 -12.44 6.86
N THR A 211 9.74 -13.31 5.84
CA THR A 211 10.46 -13.05 4.59
C THR A 211 9.61 -13.42 3.36
N PRO A 212 8.43 -12.78 3.17
CA PRO A 212 7.58 -13.09 2.01
C PRO A 212 8.31 -12.81 0.69
N ALA A 213 8.03 -13.63 -0.32
CA ALA A 213 8.69 -13.54 -1.62
C ALA A 213 8.24 -12.33 -2.44
N SER A 214 6.99 -11.89 -2.27
CA SER A 214 6.44 -10.70 -2.91
C SER A 214 5.25 -10.16 -2.09
N TYR A 215 4.84 -8.90 -2.36
CA TYR A 215 3.61 -8.35 -1.79
C TYR A 215 2.35 -9.06 -2.29
N ARG A 216 2.41 -9.68 -3.47
CA ARG A 216 1.28 -10.40 -4.06
C ARG A 216 1.04 -11.77 -3.41
N GLU A 217 2.12 -12.41 -2.95
CA GLU A 217 2.14 -13.78 -2.43
C GLU A 217 2.12 -13.81 -0.89
N MET A 218 1.41 -12.87 -0.28
CA MET A 218 1.17 -12.84 1.16
C MET A 218 -0.29 -12.50 1.48
N ASP A 219 -0.79 -13.03 2.58
CA ASP A 219 -2.06 -12.62 3.17
C ASP A 219 -1.94 -11.23 3.84
N GLY A 220 -3.09 -10.62 4.12
CA GLY A 220 -3.20 -9.41 4.92
C GLY A 220 -4.21 -9.59 6.04
N ASN A 221 -4.02 -8.90 7.14
CA ASN A 221 -4.93 -8.99 8.28
C ASN A 221 -5.19 -7.60 8.86
N GLY A 222 -6.44 -7.32 9.22
CA GLY A 222 -6.81 -6.09 9.92
C GLY A 222 -6.26 -6.03 11.34
N VAL A 223 -5.81 -7.17 11.87
CA VAL A 223 -5.27 -7.37 13.22
C VAL A 223 -6.28 -7.12 14.33
N HIS A 224 -6.84 -5.91 14.35
CA HIS A 224 -7.80 -5.43 15.34
C HIS A 224 -9.17 -6.09 15.21
N ALA A 225 -9.89 -6.13 16.33
CA ALA A 225 -11.33 -6.32 16.32
C ALA A 225 -12.02 -4.97 16.11
N TYR A 226 -12.98 -4.94 15.17
CA TYR A 226 -13.85 -3.79 14.92
C TYR A 226 -15.28 -4.14 15.31
N LYS A 227 -16.14 -3.13 15.47
CA LYS A 227 -17.59 -3.31 15.59
C LYS A 227 -18.24 -3.06 14.24
N LEU A 228 -19.09 -3.96 13.82
CA LEU A 228 -20.05 -3.75 12.75
C LEU A 228 -21.43 -3.54 13.36
N ILE A 229 -22.15 -2.51 12.91
CA ILE A 229 -23.46 -2.14 13.42
C ILE A 229 -24.46 -2.16 12.25
N ASN A 230 -25.44 -3.04 12.35
CA ASN A 230 -26.47 -3.17 11.32
C ASN A 230 -27.54 -2.08 11.40
N ALA A 231 -28.51 -2.11 10.48
CA ALA A 231 -29.59 -1.13 10.43
C ALA A 231 -30.54 -1.17 11.65
N LYS A 232 -30.52 -2.26 12.42
CA LYS A 232 -31.31 -2.41 13.66
C LYS A 232 -30.56 -1.94 14.91
N GLY A 233 -29.27 -1.54 14.77
CA GLY A 233 -28.40 -1.19 15.88
C GLY A 233 -27.75 -2.40 16.58
N GLU A 234 -27.88 -3.61 16.02
CA GLU A 234 -27.23 -4.80 16.57
C GLU A 234 -25.72 -4.73 16.31
N VAL A 235 -24.92 -5.03 17.33
CA VAL A 235 -23.46 -4.95 17.31
C VAL A 235 -22.86 -6.33 17.07
N HIS A 236 -21.88 -6.40 16.19
CA HIS A 236 -21.07 -7.58 15.93
C HIS A 236 -19.59 -7.21 15.97
N TYR A 237 -18.77 -8.01 16.65
CA TYR A 237 -17.32 -7.86 16.64
C TYR A 237 -16.75 -8.65 15.48
N VAL A 238 -15.81 -8.05 14.74
CA VAL A 238 -15.23 -8.68 13.55
C VAL A 238 -13.74 -8.52 13.47
N LYS A 239 -13.06 -9.54 12.91
CA LYS A 239 -11.68 -9.44 12.40
C LYS A 239 -11.68 -9.64 10.90
N PHE A 240 -10.90 -8.82 10.17
CA PHE A 240 -10.80 -8.86 8.71
C PHE A 240 -9.52 -9.58 8.27
N HIS A 241 -9.64 -10.41 7.22
CA HIS A 241 -8.55 -11.21 6.67
C HIS A 241 -8.56 -11.14 5.15
N TRP A 242 -7.47 -10.67 4.55
CA TRP A 242 -7.21 -10.75 3.11
C TRP A 242 -6.51 -12.06 2.80
N LYS A 243 -7.03 -12.86 1.90
CA LYS A 243 -6.43 -14.11 1.42
C LYS A 243 -5.93 -13.94 0.00
N SER A 244 -4.62 -14.08 -0.19
CA SER A 244 -4.00 -13.97 -1.51
C SER A 244 -4.46 -15.09 -2.43
N LEU A 245 -4.93 -14.74 -3.63
CA LEU A 245 -5.28 -15.71 -4.67
C LEU A 245 -4.06 -16.14 -5.52
N GLN A 246 -2.90 -15.54 -5.30
CA GLN A 246 -1.62 -15.93 -5.89
C GLN A 246 -0.93 -17.05 -5.10
N GLY A 247 -1.50 -17.41 -3.94
CA GLY A 247 -0.89 -18.30 -2.96
C GLY A 247 0.11 -17.60 -2.05
N ILE A 248 0.66 -18.34 -1.09
CA ILE A 248 1.66 -17.85 -0.14
C ILE A 248 3.02 -18.38 -0.53
N LYS A 249 4.02 -17.47 -0.60
CA LYS A 249 5.39 -17.85 -0.89
C LYS A 249 6.36 -17.00 -0.09
N ASN A 250 7.36 -17.65 0.48
CA ASN A 250 8.38 -17.03 1.31
C ASN A 250 9.78 -17.35 0.78
N LEU A 251 10.74 -16.50 1.09
CA LEU A 251 12.15 -16.71 0.78
C LEU A 251 12.82 -17.44 1.95
N ASP A 252 13.60 -18.48 1.64
CA ASP A 252 14.52 -19.07 2.60
C ASP A 252 15.74 -18.14 2.85
N PRO A 253 16.54 -18.37 3.91
CA PRO A 253 17.68 -17.51 4.25
C PRO A 253 18.71 -17.35 3.12
N LYS A 254 18.93 -18.37 2.28
CA LYS A 254 19.86 -18.32 1.14
C LYS A 254 19.27 -17.43 0.03
N GLN A 255 18.00 -17.62 -0.29
CA GLN A 255 17.30 -16.80 -1.26
C GLN A 255 17.25 -15.32 -0.84
N VAL A 256 17.06 -15.03 0.46
CA VAL A 256 17.11 -13.66 1.00
C VAL A 256 18.42 -12.97 0.63
N VAL A 257 19.57 -13.62 0.84
CA VAL A 257 20.89 -13.05 0.51
C VAL A 257 21.05 -12.85 -1.00
N GLU A 258 20.67 -13.85 -1.80
CA GLU A 258 20.77 -13.78 -3.25
C GLU A 258 19.89 -12.68 -3.86
N VAL A 259 18.63 -12.58 -3.41
CA VAL A 259 17.69 -11.58 -3.88
C VAL A 259 18.14 -10.18 -3.46
N GLN A 260 18.54 -9.99 -2.21
CA GLN A 260 19.02 -8.70 -1.72
C GLN A 260 20.25 -8.19 -2.52
N GLY A 261 21.18 -9.07 -2.83
CA GLY A 261 22.38 -8.72 -3.60
C GLY A 261 22.08 -8.34 -5.07
N ARG A 262 20.97 -8.82 -5.61
CA ARG A 262 20.57 -8.59 -7.00
C ARG A 262 19.56 -7.45 -7.16
N ASP A 263 18.54 -7.41 -6.29
CA ASP A 263 17.46 -6.42 -6.34
C ASP A 263 16.88 -6.21 -4.92
N TYR A 264 17.36 -5.18 -4.24
CA TYR A 264 16.87 -4.85 -2.89
C TYR A 264 15.43 -4.28 -2.87
N SER A 265 14.86 -3.96 -4.04
CA SER A 265 13.49 -3.48 -4.25
C SER A 265 12.58 -4.54 -4.88
N HIS A 266 12.92 -5.82 -4.74
CA HIS A 266 12.31 -6.92 -5.48
C HIS A 266 10.79 -7.02 -5.33
N MET A 267 10.22 -6.75 -4.16
CA MET A 267 8.76 -6.83 -3.94
C MET A 267 8.03 -5.69 -4.66
N THR A 268 8.59 -4.48 -4.63
CA THR A 268 8.08 -3.33 -5.39
C THR A 268 8.17 -3.59 -6.89
N ASN A 269 9.32 -4.08 -7.37
CA ASN A 269 9.53 -4.40 -8.79
C ASN A 269 8.58 -5.50 -9.27
N ASP A 270 8.36 -6.53 -8.47
CA ASP A 270 7.40 -7.60 -8.74
C ASP A 270 5.98 -7.03 -8.91
N LEU A 271 5.49 -6.28 -7.94
CA LEU A 271 4.13 -5.69 -7.98
C LEU A 271 3.91 -4.81 -9.22
N VAL A 272 4.84 -3.87 -9.46
CA VAL A 272 4.77 -2.92 -10.59
C VAL A 272 4.79 -3.67 -11.92
N THR A 273 5.67 -4.67 -12.04
CA THR A 273 5.84 -5.45 -13.28
C THR A 273 4.60 -6.28 -13.60
N HIS A 274 3.99 -6.95 -12.61
CA HIS A 274 2.79 -7.77 -12.81
C HIS A 274 1.59 -6.91 -13.21
N ILE A 275 1.38 -5.79 -12.55
CA ILE A 275 0.31 -4.86 -12.91
C ILE A 275 0.51 -4.32 -14.33
N ASN A 276 1.73 -3.93 -14.71
CA ASN A 276 2.02 -3.44 -16.07
C ASN A 276 1.78 -4.49 -17.16
N LYS A 277 1.95 -5.78 -16.84
CA LYS A 277 1.68 -6.90 -17.75
C LYS A 277 0.20 -7.29 -17.83
N GLY A 278 -0.67 -6.71 -16.99
CA GLY A 278 -2.07 -7.09 -16.88
C GLY A 278 -2.32 -8.34 -16.02
N ASP A 279 -1.28 -8.85 -15.34
CA ASP A 279 -1.40 -9.93 -14.36
C ASP A 279 -1.74 -9.33 -12.99
N PHE A 280 -3.01 -8.99 -12.82
CA PHE A 280 -3.51 -8.22 -11.70
C PHE A 280 -3.60 -9.07 -10.44
N PRO A 281 -2.89 -8.72 -9.34
CA PRO A 281 -3.00 -9.43 -8.08
C PRO A 281 -4.37 -9.24 -7.44
N LYS A 282 -4.83 -10.30 -6.75
CA LYS A 282 -6.18 -10.40 -6.18
C LYS A 282 -6.12 -10.96 -4.77
N TRP A 283 -7.04 -10.46 -3.94
CA TRP A 283 -7.27 -10.98 -2.59
C TRP A 283 -8.76 -11.10 -2.35
N ASP A 284 -9.16 -12.20 -1.72
CA ASP A 284 -10.50 -12.33 -1.15
C ASP A 284 -10.50 -11.78 0.29
N LEU A 285 -11.50 -10.96 0.62
CA LEU A 285 -11.73 -10.50 1.98
C LEU A 285 -12.63 -11.48 2.71
N TYR A 286 -12.21 -11.85 3.91
CA TYR A 286 -12.98 -12.65 4.86
C TYR A 286 -13.18 -11.89 6.16
N VAL A 287 -14.27 -12.21 6.86
CA VAL A 287 -14.53 -11.77 8.23
C VAL A 287 -14.74 -12.97 9.15
N GLN A 288 -14.19 -12.89 10.36
CA GLN A 288 -14.62 -13.66 11.51
C GLN A 288 -15.60 -12.81 12.31
N VAL A 289 -16.63 -13.40 12.86
CA VAL A 289 -17.72 -12.66 13.53
C VAL A 289 -18.00 -13.26 14.90
N LEU A 290 -18.11 -12.39 15.90
CA LEU A 290 -18.58 -12.73 17.26
C LEU A 290 -19.70 -11.77 17.65
N LYS A 291 -20.72 -12.30 18.29
CA LYS A 291 -21.72 -11.49 19.01
C LYS A 291 -21.17 -11.05 20.37
N PRO A 292 -21.70 -9.97 20.98
CA PRO A 292 -21.23 -9.49 22.27
C PRO A 292 -21.19 -10.57 23.35
N GLU A 293 -22.20 -11.43 23.42
CA GLU A 293 -22.31 -12.52 24.39
C GLU A 293 -21.29 -13.65 24.16
N GLU A 294 -20.68 -13.71 22.98
CA GLU A 294 -19.69 -14.73 22.63
C GLU A 294 -18.28 -14.36 23.09
N LEU A 295 -18.03 -13.10 23.41
CA LEU A 295 -16.73 -12.66 23.93
C LEU A 295 -16.37 -13.39 25.23
N ALA A 296 -17.35 -13.70 26.06
CA ALA A 296 -17.17 -14.40 27.34
C ALA A 296 -16.87 -15.91 27.19
N LYS A 297 -16.92 -16.46 25.97
CA LYS A 297 -16.59 -17.88 25.71
C LYS A 297 -15.08 -18.17 25.66
N PHE A 298 -14.25 -17.12 25.57
CA PHE A 298 -12.80 -17.25 25.50
C PHE A 298 -12.20 -17.18 26.91
N ASP A 299 -11.13 -17.92 27.13
CA ASP A 299 -10.31 -17.87 28.36
C ASP A 299 -9.28 -16.71 28.36
N PHE A 300 -9.32 -15.88 27.31
CA PHE A 300 -8.55 -14.68 27.13
C PHE A 300 -9.44 -13.54 26.61
N ASP A 301 -8.93 -12.32 26.61
CA ASP A 301 -9.62 -11.19 25.98
C ASP A 301 -9.58 -11.33 24.43
N PRO A 302 -10.70 -11.63 23.75
CA PRO A 302 -10.71 -11.77 22.29
C PRO A 302 -10.50 -10.45 21.55
N LEU A 303 -10.60 -9.30 22.20
CA LEU A 303 -10.32 -8.00 21.61
C LEU A 303 -8.83 -7.63 21.67
N ASP A 304 -8.02 -8.41 22.39
CA ASP A 304 -6.56 -8.23 22.44
C ASP A 304 -5.93 -8.49 21.06
N ALA A 305 -5.24 -7.50 20.52
CA ALA A 305 -4.58 -7.56 19.21
C ALA A 305 -3.44 -8.61 19.12
N THR A 306 -2.99 -9.16 20.26
CA THR A 306 -2.01 -10.25 20.31
C THR A 306 -2.64 -11.64 20.16
N LYS A 307 -3.98 -11.72 20.04
CA LYS A 307 -4.76 -12.95 20.01
C LYS A 307 -5.42 -13.16 18.64
N ILE A 308 -5.53 -14.43 18.26
CA ILE A 308 -6.39 -14.86 17.15
C ILE A 308 -7.71 -15.38 17.71
N TRP A 309 -8.69 -15.58 16.87
CA TRP A 309 -9.95 -16.26 17.17
C TRP A 309 -9.91 -17.68 16.60
N PRO A 310 -9.37 -18.65 17.35
CA PRO A 310 -9.40 -20.04 16.91
C PRO A 310 -10.85 -20.49 16.81
N ASP A 311 -11.12 -21.41 15.90
CA ASP A 311 -12.43 -22.08 15.72
C ASP A 311 -13.61 -21.15 15.35
N VAL A 312 -13.39 -19.85 15.17
CA VAL A 312 -14.38 -18.92 14.62
C VAL A 312 -14.31 -18.99 13.09
N PRO A 313 -15.40 -19.40 12.41
CA PRO A 313 -15.38 -19.57 10.96
C PRO A 313 -15.16 -18.25 10.23
N GLN A 314 -14.48 -18.31 9.10
CA GLN A 314 -14.29 -17.17 8.20
C GLN A 314 -15.41 -17.17 7.15
N ARG A 315 -16.10 -16.03 6.99
CA ARG A 315 -17.11 -15.77 5.96
C ARG A 315 -16.48 -14.88 4.90
N LYS A 316 -16.56 -15.29 3.62
CA LYS A 316 -16.11 -14.48 2.48
C LYS A 316 -17.04 -13.26 2.33
N VAL A 317 -16.46 -12.12 2.00
CA VAL A 317 -17.17 -10.84 1.86
C VAL A 317 -17.12 -10.33 0.42
N GLY A 318 -15.91 -10.34 -0.17
CA GLY A 318 -15.67 -9.76 -1.48
C GLY A 318 -14.26 -10.01 -1.97
N GLN A 319 -13.95 -9.42 -3.11
CA GLN A 319 -12.66 -9.57 -3.78
C GLN A 319 -12.08 -8.20 -4.13
N MET A 320 -10.81 -8.03 -3.86
CA MET A 320 -10.01 -6.89 -4.30
C MET A 320 -9.14 -7.29 -5.49
N VAL A 321 -9.08 -6.44 -6.50
CA VAL A 321 -8.18 -6.55 -7.65
C VAL A 321 -7.38 -5.25 -7.75
N LEU A 322 -6.03 -5.35 -7.77
CA LEU A 322 -5.16 -4.19 -7.99
C LEU A 322 -4.72 -4.17 -9.46
N ASN A 323 -5.12 -3.14 -10.20
CA ASN A 323 -5.01 -3.10 -11.65
C ASN A 323 -4.33 -1.86 -12.23
N ARG A 324 -3.83 -0.95 -11.38
CA ARG A 324 -3.16 0.26 -11.84
C ARG A 324 -2.06 0.71 -10.89
N ASN A 325 -0.87 0.90 -11.43
CA ASN A 325 0.24 1.51 -10.70
C ASN A 325 -0.01 3.02 -10.51
N PRO A 326 0.56 3.65 -9.45
CA PRO A 326 0.58 5.11 -9.32
C PRO A 326 1.24 5.76 -10.53
N ALA A 327 0.68 6.89 -10.99
CA ALA A 327 1.33 7.73 -12.00
C ALA A 327 2.50 8.53 -11.40
N ASN A 328 2.42 8.84 -10.11
CA ASN A 328 3.47 9.52 -9.36
C ASN A 328 3.54 8.97 -7.94
N VAL A 329 4.63 8.27 -7.62
CA VAL A 329 4.82 7.61 -6.32
C VAL A 329 4.86 8.61 -5.16
N PHE A 330 5.48 9.77 -5.34
CA PHE A 330 5.51 10.80 -4.29
C PHE A 330 4.10 11.31 -3.99
N GLN A 331 3.35 11.66 -5.02
CA GLN A 331 2.02 12.23 -4.88
C GLN A 331 1.00 11.21 -4.35
N GLU A 332 1.00 9.98 -4.89
CA GLU A 332 -0.08 9.02 -4.67
C GLU A 332 0.25 7.99 -3.58
N THR A 333 1.53 7.72 -3.33
CA THR A 333 1.97 6.70 -2.38
C THR A 333 2.66 7.29 -1.16
N GLU A 334 3.63 8.20 -1.37
CA GLU A 334 4.38 8.78 -0.26
C GLU A 334 3.51 9.71 0.58
N GLN A 335 2.66 10.51 -0.05
CA GLN A 335 1.75 11.43 0.61
C GLN A 335 0.42 10.82 1.05
N VAL A 336 0.14 9.54 0.75
CA VAL A 336 -1.12 8.93 1.17
C VAL A 336 -1.19 8.82 2.69
N ALA A 337 -2.29 9.31 3.26
CA ALA A 337 -2.59 9.14 4.68
C ALA A 337 -3.43 7.87 4.89
N MET A 338 -2.97 7.01 5.82
CA MET A 338 -3.69 5.81 6.25
C MET A 338 -3.97 5.94 7.75
N ALA A 339 -5.24 6.00 8.13
CA ALA A 339 -5.64 6.22 9.52
C ALA A 339 -6.77 5.26 9.93
N PRO A 340 -6.59 4.41 10.96
CA PRO A 340 -7.67 3.57 11.50
C PRO A 340 -8.89 4.38 11.98
N ALA A 341 -8.72 5.69 12.22
CA ALA A 341 -9.80 6.62 12.55
C ALA A 341 -10.73 6.94 11.36
N ASN A 342 -10.31 6.68 10.12
CA ASN A 342 -11.17 6.83 8.95
C ASN A 342 -12.15 5.66 8.90
N LEU A 343 -13.34 5.87 9.43
CA LEU A 343 -14.43 4.92 9.53
C LEU A 343 -15.68 5.50 8.88
N VAL A 344 -16.58 4.63 8.43
CA VAL A 344 -17.86 5.00 7.83
C VAL A 344 -19.01 4.50 8.69
N PRO A 345 -20.25 5.06 8.57
CA PRO A 345 -21.39 4.62 9.36
C PRO A 345 -21.60 3.11 9.29
N GLY A 346 -21.68 2.46 10.44
CA GLY A 346 -21.83 1.00 10.55
C GLY A 346 -20.52 0.25 10.77
N ILE A 347 -19.38 0.95 10.80
CA ILE A 347 -18.07 0.42 11.21
C ILE A 347 -17.54 1.33 12.34
N GLU A 348 -17.24 0.75 13.51
CA GLU A 348 -16.74 1.48 14.67
C GLU A 348 -15.53 0.79 15.30
N PRO A 349 -14.70 1.52 16.06
CA PRO A 349 -13.64 0.91 16.83
C PRO A 349 -14.26 0.07 17.96
N SER A 350 -13.60 -1.04 18.30
CA SER A 350 -13.92 -1.81 19.50
C SER A 350 -13.16 -1.31 20.72
N GLU A 351 -13.28 -2.03 21.81
CA GLU A 351 -12.54 -1.82 23.05
C GLU A 351 -11.10 -2.35 23.01
N ASP A 352 -10.61 -2.80 21.84
CA ASP A 352 -9.21 -3.11 21.60
C ASP A 352 -8.32 -1.88 21.94
N ARG A 353 -7.51 -1.99 23.01
CA ARG A 353 -6.71 -0.88 23.53
C ARG A 353 -5.65 -0.40 22.54
N LEU A 354 -5.14 -1.31 21.72
CA LEU A 354 -4.19 -0.92 20.67
C LEU A 354 -4.89 -0.13 19.57
N LEU A 355 -6.08 -0.55 19.14
CA LEU A 355 -6.89 0.18 18.16
C LEU A 355 -7.27 1.56 18.67
N GLN A 356 -7.73 1.67 19.91
CA GLN A 356 -8.12 2.96 20.51
C GLN A 356 -6.97 3.95 20.51
N GLY A 357 -5.74 3.52 20.80
CA GLY A 357 -4.56 4.39 20.70
C GLY A 357 -4.16 4.77 19.27
N ARG A 358 -4.75 4.16 18.25
CA ARG A 358 -4.55 4.49 16.83
C ARG A 358 -5.65 5.39 16.26
N VAL A 359 -6.75 5.58 17.00
CA VAL A 359 -7.91 6.37 16.56
C VAL A 359 -7.76 7.85 16.98
N PHE A 360 -7.01 8.14 18.02
CA PHE A 360 -6.80 9.48 18.59
C PHE A 360 -5.47 10.11 18.20
#